data_8b86a12f5a826d2210dccdbde21488dc
#
_entry.id   8b86a12f5a826d2210dccdbde21488dc
#
_cell.length_a   1.000
_cell.length_b   1.000
_cell.length_c   1.000
_cell.angle_alpha   90.00
_cell.angle_beta   90.00
_cell.angle_gamma   90.00
#
_symmetry.space_group_name_H-M   'P 1'
#
loop_
_entity.id
_entity.type
_entity.pdbx_description
1 polymer ?
#
loop_
_entity_poly.entity_id
_entity_poly.type
_entity_poly.pdbx_seq_one_letter_code
_entity_poly.pdbx_strand_id
1 'polypeptide(L)' 'MRALLVEDDPLLGDGIKTALEREGYTVDWF' A
#
# COMPACT_ATOMS: atom_id res chain seq x y z
N MET A 1 1.17 9.32 8.38
CA MET A 1 1.99 8.14 8.74
C MET A 1 2.48 7.44 7.48
N ARG A 2 3.64 6.85 7.56
CA ARG A 2 4.26 6.18 6.41
C ARG A 2 4.21 4.66 6.61
N ALA A 3 3.85 3.94 5.57
CA ALA A 3 3.74 2.49 5.61
C ALA A 3 4.63 1.88 4.52
N LEU A 4 5.23 0.76 4.84
CA LEU A 4 6.03 -0.01 3.90
C LEU A 4 5.24 -1.24 3.48
N LEU A 5 5.02 -1.37 2.17
CA LEU A 5 4.30 -2.50 1.60
C LEU A 5 5.27 -3.34 0.77
N VAL A 6 5.33 -4.63 1.06
CA VAL A 6 6.11 -5.57 0.25
C VAL A 6 5.14 -6.58 -0.32
N GLU A 7 4.89 -6.52 -1.63
CA GLU A 7 3.93 -7.41 -2.29
C GLU A 7 4.28 -7.53 -3.78
N ASP A 8 4.43 -8.75 -4.25
CA ASP A 8 4.78 -9.03 -5.65
C ASP A 8 3.56 -9.19 -6.56
N ASP A 9 2.38 -9.33 -6.00
CA ASP A 9 1.15 -9.39 -6.78
C ASP A 9 0.62 -7.97 -6.99
N PRO A 10 0.63 -7.45 -8.24
CA PRO A 10 0.23 -6.07 -8.48
C PRO A 10 -1.24 -5.79 -8.16
N LEU A 11 -2.11 -6.76 -8.35
CA LEU A 11 -3.52 -6.56 -8.04
C LEU A 11 -3.76 -6.48 -6.54
N LEU A 12 -3.16 -7.40 -5.79
CA LEU A 12 -3.26 -7.39 -4.34
C LEU A 12 -2.58 -6.17 -3.74
N GLY A 13 -1.38 -5.87 -4.23
CA GLY A 13 -0.61 -4.71 -3.75
C GLY A 13 -1.35 -3.40 -3.96
N ASP A 14 -1.97 -3.23 -5.12
CA ASP A 14 -2.73 -2.03 -5.42
C ASP A 14 -3.93 -1.87 -4.47
N GLY A 15 -4.62 -2.95 -4.19
CA GLY A 15 -5.75 -2.94 -3.25
C GLY A 15 -5.31 -2.55 -1.84
N ILE A 16 -4.22 -3.12 -1.37
CA ILE A 16 -3.68 -2.82 -0.05
C ILE A 16 -3.22 -1.36 0.02
N LYS A 17 -2.48 -0.90 -0.99
CA LYS A 17 -2.01 0.48 -1.06
C LYS A 17 -3.17 1.46 -1.01
N THR A 18 -4.20 1.21 -1.81
CA THR A 18 -5.39 2.07 -1.85
C THR A 18 -6.07 2.14 -0.49
N ALA A 19 -6.24 0.99 0.17
CA ALA A 19 -6.87 0.93 1.48
C ALA A 19 -6.07 1.71 2.52
N LEU A 20 -4.75 1.56 2.53
CA LEU A 20 -3.89 2.27 3.47
C LEU A 20 -3.90 3.78 3.21
N GLU A 21 -3.89 4.19 1.96
CA GLU A 21 -3.94 5.62 1.61
C GLU A 21 -5.25 6.26 2.07
N ARG A 22 -6.35 5.54 2.01
CA ARG A 22 -7.63 6.03 2.54
C ARG A 22 -7.58 6.27 4.04
N GLU A 23 -6.75 5.52 4.75
CA GLU A 23 -6.57 5.69 6.19
C GLU A 23 -5.54 6.77 6.53
N GLY A 24 -5.00 7.46 5.53
CA GLY A 24 -4.07 8.56 5.74
C GLY A 24 -2.60 8.18 5.70
N TYR A 25 -2.28 6.95 5.30
CA TYR A 25 -0.89 6.51 5.17
C TYR A 25 -0.28 6.97 3.85
N THR A 26 0.99 7.32 3.89
CA THR A 26 1.82 7.41 2.68
C THR A 26 2.46 6.04 2.50
N VAL A 27 2.26 5.41 1.35
CA VAL A 27 2.68 4.02 1.15
C VAL A 27 3.89 3.95 0.23
N ASP A 28 4.96 3.29 0.71
CA ASP A 28 6.10 2.90 -0.12
C ASP A 28 5.91 1.44 -0.48
N TRP A 29 5.76 1.16 -1.75
CA TRP A 29 5.46 -0.19 -2.24
C TRP A 29 6.66 -0.76 -3.01
N PHE A 30 7.09 -1.95 -2.61
CA PHE A 30 8.22 -2.67 -3.21
C PHE A 30 7.82 -4.04 -3.74
#